data_dfef226543157686261ba406c5fb5247
#
_entry.id   dfef226543157686261ba406c5fb5247
#
_cell.length_a   1.000
_cell.length_b   1.000
_cell.length_c   1.000
_cell.angle_alpha   90.00
_cell.angle_beta   90.00
_cell.angle_gamma   90.00
#
_symmetry.space_group_name_H-M   'P 1'
#
loop_
_entity.id
_entity.type
_entity.pdbx_description
1 polymer ?
#
loop_
_entity_poly.entity_id
_entity_poly.type
_entity_poly.pdbx_seq_one_letter_code
_entity_poly.pdbx_strand_id
1 'polypeptide(L)'
;MLSFELERREATMSNEHKQELRPFDRLTATAVAIDQPNVDTDQIIPARFLALPRAEQVPHLFNDVRYREDGSPREGFPLNAPTAAGAQILIAERNFGCGSSREHAVSVLVDNGFRVFIAPSFGDIFHNNSFQNGALPIRLPAERIREMLDHLAKRPDARITVDLEAQTVTGPDNWTQSFEIDSFRKQCLIDGTDDISLTMKYADAIAAHERRAAAETDWL
;
A
#
# COMPACT_ATOMS: atom_id res chain seq x y z
N MET A 1 9.56 41.47 -7.35
CA MET A 1 8.35 40.85 -7.93
C MET A 1 8.58 39.42 -8.38
N LEU A 2 9.66 39.10 -9.10
CA LEU A 2 9.95 37.69 -9.53
C LEU A 2 10.20 36.70 -8.38
N SER A 3 10.76 37.15 -7.25
CA SER A 3 11.06 36.31 -6.09
C SER A 3 9.76 35.77 -5.41
N PHE A 4 8.75 36.63 -5.30
CA PHE A 4 7.46 36.28 -4.68
C PHE A 4 6.59 35.36 -5.53
N GLU A 5 6.77 35.37 -6.86
CA GLU A 5 6.09 34.44 -7.77
C GLU A 5 6.74 33.04 -7.78
N LEU A 6 8.07 33.00 -7.62
CA LEU A 6 8.81 31.75 -7.47
C LEU A 6 8.44 31.03 -6.17
N GLU A 7 8.44 31.75 -5.04
CA GLU A 7 8.02 31.18 -3.73
C GLU A 7 6.57 30.73 -3.72
N ARG A 8 5.64 31.42 -4.41
CA ARG A 8 4.27 30.96 -4.59
C ARG A 8 4.17 29.73 -5.47
N ARG A 9 4.97 29.62 -6.53
CA ARG A 9 5.01 28.43 -7.38
C ARG A 9 5.61 27.22 -6.65
N GLU A 10 6.67 27.39 -5.88
CA GLU A 10 7.25 26.34 -5.05
C GLU A 10 6.29 25.89 -3.95
N ALA A 11 5.60 26.81 -3.28
CA ALA A 11 4.57 26.50 -2.29
C ALA A 11 3.34 25.79 -2.90
N THR A 12 2.99 26.13 -4.15
CA THR A 12 1.86 25.48 -4.85
C THR A 12 2.25 24.09 -5.35
N MET A 13 3.48 23.89 -5.83
CA MET A 13 3.99 22.58 -6.27
C MET A 13 4.21 21.60 -5.11
N SER A 14 4.54 22.11 -3.89
CA SER A 14 4.70 21.25 -2.71
C SER A 14 3.37 20.79 -2.11
N ASN A 15 2.26 21.42 -2.47
CA ASN A 15 0.94 21.11 -1.92
C ASN A 15 0.09 20.16 -2.82
N GLU A 16 0.52 19.91 -4.07
CA GLU A 16 -0.23 19.07 -5.02
C GLU A 16 -0.09 17.56 -4.80
N HIS A 17 0.74 17.11 -3.86
CA HIS A 17 1.00 15.67 -3.66
C HIS A 17 0.74 15.15 -2.24
N LYS A 18 0.08 15.91 -1.38
CA LYS A 18 -0.29 15.42 -0.06
C LYS A 18 -1.61 14.65 -0.15
N GLN A 19 -1.54 13.39 -0.56
CA GLN A 19 -2.68 12.48 -0.41
C GLN A 19 -2.95 12.32 1.09
N GLU A 20 -4.06 12.87 1.57
CA GLU A 20 -4.52 12.60 2.93
C GLU A 20 -4.75 11.09 3.07
N LEU A 21 -3.93 10.45 3.91
CA LEU A 21 -4.07 9.04 4.19
C LEU A 21 -5.41 8.83 4.91
N ARG A 22 -6.16 7.82 4.49
CA ARG A 22 -7.42 7.48 5.14
C ARG A 22 -7.12 6.65 6.38
N PRO A 23 -7.63 7.02 7.56
CA PRO A 23 -7.53 6.21 8.76
C PRO A 23 -7.90 4.75 8.51
N PHE A 24 -7.20 3.84 9.17
CA PHE A 24 -7.45 2.41 9.09
C PHE A 24 -7.59 1.85 10.51
N ASP A 25 -8.72 1.29 10.81
CA ASP A 25 -9.02 0.64 12.09
C ASP A 25 -9.44 -0.82 11.83
N ARG A 26 -10.56 -1.01 11.18
CA ARG A 26 -11.12 -2.32 10.87
C ARG A 26 -11.68 -2.37 9.46
N LEU A 27 -11.41 -3.45 8.75
CA LEU A 27 -11.89 -3.66 7.38
C LEU A 27 -12.52 -5.05 7.25
N THR A 28 -13.72 -5.14 6.69
CA THR A 28 -14.33 -6.40 6.25
C THR A 28 -14.66 -6.28 4.77
N ALA A 29 -13.91 -6.99 3.92
CA ALA A 29 -14.01 -6.89 2.48
C ALA A 29 -13.78 -8.23 1.78
N THR A 30 -14.12 -8.29 0.50
CA THR A 30 -13.70 -9.36 -0.40
C THR A 30 -12.20 -9.24 -0.70
N ALA A 31 -11.61 -10.38 -1.06
CA ALA A 31 -10.19 -10.45 -1.37
C ALA A 31 -9.95 -10.96 -2.79
N VAL A 32 -8.87 -10.47 -3.40
CA VAL A 32 -8.31 -11.02 -4.64
C VAL A 32 -7.11 -11.89 -4.30
N ALA A 33 -7.05 -13.09 -4.87
CA ALA A 33 -5.97 -14.05 -4.71
C ALA A 33 -5.01 -14.00 -5.90
N ILE A 34 -3.74 -13.67 -5.65
CA ILE A 34 -2.64 -13.77 -6.63
C ILE A 34 -1.78 -14.99 -6.24
N ASP A 35 -2.17 -16.16 -6.71
CA ASP A 35 -1.52 -17.44 -6.42
C ASP A 35 -0.24 -17.60 -7.26
N GLN A 36 0.70 -16.69 -7.07
CA GLN A 36 1.99 -16.67 -7.74
C GLN A 36 3.06 -16.14 -6.80
N PRO A 37 4.17 -16.86 -6.59
CA PRO A 37 5.31 -16.35 -5.84
C PRO A 37 6.16 -15.40 -6.68
N ASN A 38 6.93 -14.53 -6.00
CA ASN A 38 7.87 -13.60 -6.61
C ASN A 38 7.23 -12.65 -7.65
N VAL A 39 6.02 -12.20 -7.38
CA VAL A 39 5.41 -11.13 -8.19
C VAL A 39 6.23 -9.87 -8.00
N ASP A 40 6.91 -9.41 -9.05
CA ASP A 40 7.76 -8.24 -9.01
C ASP A 40 7.01 -6.94 -9.31
N THR A 41 7.66 -5.83 -9.03
CA THR A 41 7.07 -4.49 -9.23
C THR A 41 6.80 -4.17 -10.70
N ASP A 42 7.53 -4.76 -11.67
CA ASP A 42 7.27 -4.61 -13.10
C ASP A 42 6.03 -5.39 -13.54
N GLN A 43 5.73 -6.52 -12.91
CA GLN A 43 4.49 -7.24 -13.14
C GLN A 43 3.29 -6.47 -12.57
N ILE A 44 3.46 -5.81 -11.41
CA ILE A 44 2.39 -4.99 -10.82
C ILE A 44 2.10 -3.76 -11.68
N ILE A 45 3.14 -3.01 -12.06
CA ILE A 45 3.03 -1.88 -12.98
C ILE A 45 4.27 -1.81 -13.88
N PRO A 46 4.15 -2.13 -15.18
CA PRO A 46 5.27 -2.10 -16.12
C PRO A 46 5.89 -0.70 -16.25
N ALA A 47 7.22 -0.64 -16.33
CA ALA A 47 8.01 0.60 -16.33
C ALA A 47 7.52 1.65 -17.35
N ARG A 48 7.02 1.22 -18.49
CA ARG A 48 6.52 2.11 -19.55
C ARG A 48 5.31 2.97 -19.17
N PHE A 49 4.60 2.60 -18.10
CA PHE A 49 3.44 3.35 -17.60
C PHE A 49 3.77 4.29 -16.44
N LEU A 50 5.00 4.28 -15.93
CA LEU A 50 5.39 5.12 -14.79
C LEU A 50 5.45 6.61 -15.14
N ALA A 51 5.60 6.95 -16.42
CA ALA A 51 5.58 8.34 -16.90
C ALA A 51 4.16 8.93 -17.00
N LEU A 52 3.11 8.10 -16.90
CA LEU A 52 1.73 8.57 -16.89
C LEU A 52 1.39 9.27 -15.58
N PRO A 53 0.47 10.24 -15.59
CA PRO A 53 -0.14 10.76 -14.37
C PRO A 53 -0.70 9.64 -13.50
N ARG A 54 -0.61 9.76 -12.17
CA ARG A 54 -0.98 8.71 -11.21
C ARG A 54 -2.38 8.11 -11.48
N ALA A 55 -3.38 8.96 -11.73
CA ALA A 55 -4.75 8.51 -12.01
C ALA A 55 -4.87 7.66 -13.29
N GLU A 56 -3.98 7.85 -14.25
CA GLU A 56 -3.95 7.12 -15.51
C GLU A 56 -3.20 5.79 -15.40
N GLN A 57 -2.52 5.52 -14.30
CA GLN A 57 -1.78 4.26 -14.09
C GLN A 57 -2.70 3.09 -13.69
N VAL A 58 -3.83 3.36 -13.02
CA VAL A 58 -4.74 2.31 -12.50
C VAL A 58 -5.23 1.33 -13.57
N PRO A 59 -5.61 1.73 -14.79
CA PRO A 59 -5.98 0.80 -15.85
C PRO A 59 -4.88 -0.17 -16.26
N HIS A 60 -3.62 0.17 -15.97
CA HIS A 60 -2.43 -0.61 -16.33
C HIS A 60 -1.93 -1.52 -15.20
N LEU A 61 -2.68 -1.62 -14.10
CA LEU A 61 -2.40 -2.56 -13.01
C LEU A 61 -2.35 -3.99 -13.54
N PHE A 62 -1.20 -4.67 -13.35
CA PHE A 62 -0.90 -6.00 -13.87
C PHE A 62 -1.00 -6.12 -15.41
N ASN A 63 -0.74 -5.04 -16.15
CA ASN A 63 -1.06 -4.95 -17.59
C ASN A 63 -0.62 -6.19 -18.40
N ASP A 64 0.62 -6.63 -18.27
CA ASP A 64 1.22 -7.67 -19.13
C ASP A 64 0.75 -9.10 -18.81
N VAL A 65 0.26 -9.30 -17.59
CA VAL A 65 -0.30 -10.59 -17.16
C VAL A 65 -1.82 -10.58 -17.14
N ARG A 66 -2.44 -9.40 -17.05
CA ARG A 66 -3.89 -9.20 -16.99
C ARG A 66 -4.55 -9.12 -18.37
N TYR A 67 -3.84 -8.57 -19.35
CA TYR A 67 -4.37 -8.37 -20.71
C TYR A 67 -3.54 -9.13 -21.74
N ARG A 68 -4.14 -9.37 -22.90
CA ARG A 68 -3.46 -9.86 -24.11
C ARG A 68 -2.87 -8.68 -24.90
N GLU A 69 -2.08 -8.96 -25.91
CA GLU A 69 -1.47 -7.94 -26.80
C GLU A 69 -2.52 -7.08 -27.52
N ASP A 70 -3.69 -7.65 -27.79
CA ASP A 70 -4.83 -6.93 -28.39
C ASP A 70 -5.64 -6.10 -27.39
N GLY A 71 -5.20 -6.03 -26.14
CA GLY A 71 -5.88 -5.31 -25.04
C GLY A 71 -7.07 -6.06 -24.41
N SER A 72 -7.42 -7.24 -24.94
CA SER A 72 -8.50 -8.04 -24.34
C SER A 72 -8.09 -8.63 -22.99
N PRO A 73 -9.00 -8.69 -21.99
CA PRO A 73 -8.68 -9.27 -20.70
C PRO A 73 -8.37 -10.77 -20.83
N ARG A 74 -7.34 -11.22 -20.09
CA ARG A 74 -7.05 -12.66 -19.97
C ARG A 74 -8.09 -13.31 -19.09
N GLU A 75 -8.74 -14.34 -19.63
CA GLU A 75 -9.64 -15.18 -18.86
C GLU A 75 -8.87 -15.87 -17.72
N GLY A 76 -9.51 -15.95 -16.55
CA GLY A 76 -8.90 -16.56 -15.37
C GLY A 76 -7.94 -15.66 -14.58
N PHE A 77 -7.58 -14.47 -15.07
CA PHE A 77 -6.81 -13.54 -14.24
C PHE A 77 -7.69 -12.97 -13.13
N PRO A 78 -7.29 -13.06 -11.84
CA PRO A 78 -8.19 -12.81 -10.70
C PRO A 78 -8.84 -11.42 -10.71
N LEU A 79 -8.11 -10.37 -11.11
CA LEU A 79 -8.65 -9.00 -11.18
C LEU A 79 -9.65 -8.78 -12.33
N ASN A 80 -9.78 -9.72 -13.26
CA ASN A 80 -10.77 -9.66 -14.33
C ASN A 80 -12.10 -10.34 -13.94
N ALA A 81 -12.13 -11.04 -12.81
CA ALA A 81 -13.34 -11.68 -12.32
C ALA A 81 -14.32 -10.61 -11.78
N PRO A 82 -15.64 -10.77 -12.01
CA PRO A 82 -16.65 -9.85 -11.44
C PRO A 82 -16.58 -9.73 -9.91
N THR A 83 -16.15 -10.78 -9.24
CA THR A 83 -15.97 -10.84 -7.78
C THR A 83 -14.81 -9.98 -7.26
N ALA A 84 -13.89 -9.58 -8.15
CA ALA A 84 -12.80 -8.67 -7.81
C ALA A 84 -13.28 -7.20 -7.70
N ALA A 85 -14.45 -6.88 -8.23
CA ALA A 85 -14.99 -5.52 -8.17
C ALA A 85 -15.21 -5.09 -6.72
N GLY A 86 -14.55 -4.00 -6.31
CA GLY A 86 -14.64 -3.48 -4.94
C GLY A 86 -13.87 -4.29 -3.89
N ALA A 87 -13.04 -5.25 -4.29
CA ALA A 87 -12.15 -5.93 -3.37
C ALA A 87 -11.11 -4.97 -2.79
N GLN A 88 -10.89 -5.05 -1.48
CA GLN A 88 -9.97 -4.16 -0.76
C GLN A 88 -8.80 -4.93 -0.11
N ILE A 89 -8.78 -6.24 -0.24
CA ILE A 89 -7.74 -7.12 0.29
C ILE A 89 -7.09 -7.87 -0.87
N LEU A 90 -5.77 -7.87 -0.93
CA LEU A 90 -5.01 -8.67 -1.86
C LEU A 90 -4.22 -9.73 -1.07
N ILE A 91 -4.39 -10.99 -1.45
CA ILE A 91 -3.66 -12.11 -0.86
C ILE A 91 -2.72 -12.67 -1.91
N ALA A 92 -1.45 -12.81 -1.57
CA ALA A 92 -0.43 -13.27 -2.49
C ALA A 92 0.48 -14.33 -1.87
N GLU A 93 1.20 -15.03 -2.72
CA GLU A 93 2.30 -15.91 -2.36
C GLU A 93 3.54 -15.11 -1.93
N ARG A 94 4.57 -15.84 -1.48
CA ARG A 94 5.82 -15.28 -0.93
C ARG A 94 6.50 -14.29 -1.88
N ASN A 95 7.22 -13.34 -1.26
CA ASN A 95 8.06 -12.36 -1.94
C ASN A 95 7.29 -11.45 -2.92
N PHE A 96 6.08 -11.04 -2.50
CA PHE A 96 5.24 -10.14 -3.28
C PHE A 96 5.83 -8.72 -3.32
N GLY A 97 5.80 -8.08 -4.48
CA GLY A 97 6.37 -6.75 -4.68
C GLY A 97 7.90 -6.74 -4.63
N CYS A 98 8.55 -7.85 -5.00
CA CYS A 98 10.01 -7.91 -5.14
C CYS A 98 10.50 -7.09 -6.35
N GLY A 99 11.82 -7.04 -6.54
CA GLY A 99 12.44 -6.35 -7.67
C GLY A 99 12.77 -4.89 -7.39
N SER A 100 12.58 -4.04 -8.39
CA SER A 100 13.00 -2.64 -8.33
C SER A 100 12.23 -1.82 -7.29
N SER A 101 12.92 -0.81 -6.71
CA SER A 101 12.31 0.14 -5.78
C SER A 101 11.30 1.04 -6.52
N ARG A 102 10.02 0.69 -6.48
CA ARG A 102 8.95 1.44 -7.13
C ARG A 102 7.79 1.68 -6.18
N GLU A 103 7.66 2.91 -5.75
CA GLU A 103 6.49 3.36 -5.00
C GLU A 103 5.19 3.17 -5.82
N HIS A 104 5.27 3.39 -7.15
CA HIS A 104 4.15 3.24 -8.08
C HIS A 104 3.48 1.85 -8.01
N ALA A 105 4.24 0.79 -7.68
CA ALA A 105 3.66 -0.55 -7.53
C ALA A 105 2.67 -0.61 -6.35
N VAL A 106 2.92 0.15 -5.29
CA VAL A 106 2.00 0.24 -4.16
C VAL A 106 0.88 1.23 -4.46
N SER A 107 1.22 2.43 -4.96
CA SER A 107 0.23 3.47 -5.18
C SER A 107 -0.85 3.05 -6.18
N VAL A 108 -0.50 2.34 -7.25
CA VAL A 108 -1.48 1.85 -8.23
C VAL A 108 -2.43 0.78 -7.63
N LEU A 109 -1.94 -0.05 -6.70
CA LEU A 109 -2.78 -1.00 -5.97
C LEU A 109 -3.74 -0.27 -5.02
N VAL A 110 -3.25 0.74 -4.29
CA VAL A 110 -4.06 1.55 -3.38
C VAL A 110 -5.11 2.35 -4.17
N ASP A 111 -4.74 2.95 -5.28
CA ASP A 111 -5.64 3.71 -6.14
C ASP A 111 -6.69 2.79 -6.82
N ASN A 112 -6.36 1.52 -7.05
CA ASN A 112 -7.35 0.51 -7.47
C ASN A 112 -8.33 0.11 -6.35
N GLY A 113 -8.08 0.52 -5.11
CA GLY A 113 -8.97 0.29 -3.96
C GLY A 113 -8.43 -0.66 -2.89
N PHE A 114 -7.27 -1.26 -3.08
CA PHE A 114 -6.69 -2.15 -2.07
C PHE A 114 -6.20 -1.37 -0.84
N ARG A 115 -6.51 -1.89 0.34
CA ARG A 115 -6.12 -1.33 1.63
C ARG A 115 -5.27 -2.29 2.46
N VAL A 116 -5.32 -3.58 2.15
CA VAL A 116 -4.61 -4.63 2.88
C VAL A 116 -3.93 -5.57 1.89
N PHE A 117 -2.67 -5.87 2.14
CA PHE A 117 -1.88 -6.87 1.44
C PHE A 117 -1.52 -7.98 2.43
N ILE A 118 -1.79 -9.24 2.10
CA ILE A 118 -1.52 -10.39 2.97
C ILE A 118 -0.65 -11.39 2.21
N ALA A 119 0.53 -11.70 2.72
CA ALA A 119 1.48 -12.63 2.09
C ALA A 119 2.43 -13.24 3.13
N PRO A 120 3.13 -14.35 2.81
CA PRO A 120 4.16 -14.88 3.70
C PRO A 120 5.37 -13.93 3.82
N SER A 121 5.68 -13.20 2.74
CA SER A 121 6.74 -12.19 2.71
C SER A 121 6.54 -11.20 1.57
N PHE A 122 7.14 -10.04 1.70
CA PHE A 122 7.15 -8.95 0.72
C PHE A 122 8.57 -8.54 0.38
N GLY A 123 8.76 -7.89 -0.76
CA GLY A 123 9.95 -7.08 -0.98
C GLY A 123 10.03 -5.97 0.06
N ASP A 124 11.22 -5.71 0.62
CA ASP A 124 11.37 -4.78 1.76
C ASP A 124 10.89 -3.37 1.42
N ILE A 125 11.19 -2.90 0.22
CA ILE A 125 10.77 -1.56 -0.23
C ILE A 125 9.27 -1.51 -0.44
N PHE A 126 8.66 -2.54 -1.06
CA PHE A 126 7.21 -2.64 -1.21
C PHE A 126 6.50 -2.62 0.15
N HIS A 127 7.01 -3.37 1.12
CA HIS A 127 6.47 -3.41 2.47
C HIS A 127 6.49 -2.03 3.15
N ASN A 128 7.60 -1.29 3.03
CA ASN A 128 7.72 0.05 3.59
C ASN A 128 6.82 1.06 2.88
N ASN A 129 6.81 1.06 1.55
CA ASN A 129 5.96 1.93 0.74
C ASN A 129 4.46 1.67 0.98
N SER A 130 4.07 0.45 1.37
CA SER A 130 2.68 0.14 1.72
C SER A 130 2.18 1.01 2.86
N PHE A 131 2.94 1.15 3.94
CA PHE A 131 2.59 2.03 5.06
C PHE A 131 2.53 3.49 4.65
N GLN A 132 3.50 3.94 3.84
CA GLN A 132 3.54 5.33 3.36
C GLN A 132 2.34 5.69 2.48
N ASN A 133 1.74 4.71 1.80
CA ASN A 133 0.53 4.86 1.00
C ASN A 133 -0.76 4.50 1.77
N GLY A 134 -0.71 4.33 3.10
CA GLY A 134 -1.87 4.05 3.95
C GLY A 134 -2.46 2.65 3.76
N ALA A 135 -1.69 1.71 3.23
CA ALA A 135 -2.06 0.30 3.15
C ALA A 135 -1.34 -0.52 4.24
N LEU A 136 -2.01 -1.57 4.70
CA LEU A 136 -1.52 -2.47 5.74
C LEU A 136 -0.96 -3.77 5.12
N PRO A 137 0.37 -3.95 5.06
CA PRO A 137 0.98 -5.23 4.70
C PRO A 137 1.03 -6.14 5.92
N ILE A 138 0.45 -7.34 5.79
CA ILE A 138 0.37 -8.35 6.85
C ILE A 138 1.17 -9.58 6.43
N ARG A 139 2.08 -10.03 7.29
CA ARG A 139 2.80 -11.29 7.11
C ARG A 139 2.10 -12.40 7.89
N LEU A 140 1.71 -13.47 7.19
CA LEU A 140 1.16 -14.68 7.81
C LEU A 140 1.98 -15.91 7.40
N PRO A 141 1.94 -17.01 8.19
CA PRO A 141 2.57 -18.27 7.83
C PRO A 141 2.14 -18.77 6.43
N ALA A 142 3.07 -19.36 5.68
CA ALA A 142 2.82 -19.82 4.31
C ALA A 142 1.67 -20.83 4.24
N GLU A 143 1.55 -21.70 5.24
CA GLU A 143 0.45 -22.67 5.34
C GLU A 143 -0.91 -21.96 5.44
N ARG A 144 -0.97 -20.88 6.23
CA ARG A 144 -2.20 -20.10 6.36
C ARG A 144 -2.55 -19.40 5.04
N ILE A 145 -1.56 -18.84 4.36
CA ILE A 145 -1.76 -18.23 3.04
C ILE A 145 -2.29 -19.26 2.04
N ARG A 146 -1.71 -20.47 2.02
CA ARG A 146 -2.17 -21.54 1.13
C ARG A 146 -3.64 -21.90 1.37
N GLU A 147 -4.04 -22.05 2.64
CA GLU A 147 -5.44 -22.31 3.01
C GLU A 147 -6.38 -21.17 2.54
N MET A 148 -5.94 -19.90 2.67
CA MET A 148 -6.72 -18.74 2.22
C MET A 148 -6.86 -18.72 0.70
N LEU A 149 -5.81 -19.00 -0.05
CA LEU A 149 -5.82 -19.07 -1.52
C LEU A 149 -6.73 -20.19 -2.00
N ASP A 150 -6.64 -21.39 -1.41
CA ASP A 150 -7.49 -22.54 -1.73
C ASP A 150 -8.98 -22.29 -1.41
N HIS A 151 -9.24 -21.52 -0.33
CA HIS A 151 -10.59 -21.13 0.04
C HIS A 151 -11.17 -20.13 -0.98
N LEU A 152 -10.41 -19.09 -1.36
CA LEU A 152 -10.84 -18.11 -2.34
C LEU A 152 -11.00 -18.69 -3.75
N ALA A 153 -10.22 -19.72 -4.12
CA ALA A 153 -10.42 -20.44 -5.37
C ALA A 153 -11.81 -21.12 -5.44
N LYS A 154 -12.35 -21.54 -4.30
CA LYS A 154 -13.67 -22.20 -4.19
C LYS A 154 -14.80 -21.19 -3.93
N ARG A 155 -14.52 -20.12 -3.19
CA ARG A 155 -15.48 -19.07 -2.79
C ARG A 155 -14.85 -17.69 -2.97
N PRO A 156 -14.79 -17.18 -4.20
CA PRO A 156 -14.12 -15.93 -4.54
C PRO A 156 -14.81 -14.67 -3.97
N ASP A 157 -16.04 -14.79 -3.50
CA ASP A 157 -16.83 -13.75 -2.84
C ASP A 157 -16.67 -13.75 -1.31
N ALA A 158 -15.86 -14.66 -0.77
CA ALA A 158 -15.67 -14.76 0.67
C ALA A 158 -15.07 -13.47 1.25
N ARG A 159 -15.61 -13.06 2.39
CA ARG A 159 -15.18 -11.86 3.09
C ARG A 159 -14.17 -12.19 4.18
N ILE A 160 -13.17 -11.34 4.31
CA ILE A 160 -12.12 -11.41 5.33
C ILE A 160 -12.21 -10.15 6.17
N THR A 161 -12.08 -10.31 7.48
CA THR A 161 -12.03 -9.17 8.41
C THR A 161 -10.60 -9.00 8.90
N VAL A 162 -10.11 -7.79 8.81
CA VAL A 162 -8.81 -7.36 9.37
C VAL A 162 -9.09 -6.31 10.42
N ASP A 163 -8.63 -6.55 11.64
CA ASP A 163 -8.75 -5.65 12.78
C ASP A 163 -7.34 -5.22 13.20
N LEU A 164 -7.05 -3.93 13.03
CA LEU A 164 -5.72 -3.38 13.30
C LEU A 164 -5.48 -3.20 14.80
N GLU A 165 -6.51 -2.82 15.56
CA GLU A 165 -6.37 -2.68 17.02
C GLU A 165 -6.08 -4.02 17.68
N ALA A 166 -6.88 -5.04 17.34
CA ALA A 166 -6.70 -6.40 17.85
C ALA A 166 -5.53 -7.14 17.18
N GLN A 167 -4.99 -6.61 16.06
CA GLN A 167 -3.95 -7.25 15.25
C GLN A 167 -4.33 -8.66 14.83
N THR A 168 -5.54 -8.81 14.26
CA THR A 168 -6.08 -10.10 13.84
C THR A 168 -6.63 -10.07 12.43
N VAL A 169 -6.49 -11.21 11.75
CA VAL A 169 -7.18 -11.52 10.49
C VAL A 169 -8.15 -12.65 10.77
N THR A 170 -9.41 -12.44 10.45
CA THR A 170 -10.46 -13.46 10.58
C THR A 170 -10.97 -13.84 9.19
N GLY A 171 -10.88 -15.10 8.86
CA GLY A 171 -11.35 -15.64 7.58
C GLY A 171 -12.80 -16.14 7.62
N PRO A 172 -13.29 -16.66 6.46
CA PRO A 172 -14.71 -16.99 6.27
C PRO A 172 -15.26 -18.02 7.25
N ASP A 173 -14.50 -19.01 7.65
CA ASP A 173 -14.96 -20.07 8.56
C ASP A 173 -14.64 -19.75 10.03
N ASN A 174 -14.59 -18.46 10.38
CA ASN A 174 -14.31 -17.92 11.72
C ASN A 174 -12.96 -18.32 12.32
N TRP A 175 -12.00 -18.76 11.49
CA TRP A 175 -10.63 -18.87 11.98
C TRP A 175 -10.04 -17.47 12.18
N THR A 176 -9.22 -17.33 13.19
CA THR A 176 -8.54 -16.07 13.49
C THR A 176 -7.04 -16.31 13.63
N GLN A 177 -6.25 -15.43 13.03
CA GLN A 177 -4.80 -15.43 13.08
C GLN A 177 -4.30 -14.06 13.50
N SER A 178 -3.44 -14.00 14.50
CA SER A 178 -2.76 -12.76 14.89
C SER A 178 -1.62 -12.42 13.93
N PHE A 179 -1.32 -11.13 13.81
CA PHE A 179 -0.17 -10.62 13.10
C PHE A 179 0.58 -9.57 13.93
N GLU A 180 1.84 -9.37 13.62
CA GLU A 180 2.68 -8.35 14.25
C GLU A 180 2.79 -7.12 13.37
N ILE A 181 2.80 -5.95 14.01
CA ILE A 181 3.04 -4.65 13.39
C ILE A 181 3.81 -3.78 14.38
N ASP A 182 4.73 -2.99 13.87
CA ASP A 182 5.41 -1.97 14.66
C ASP A 182 4.41 -0.93 15.21
N SER A 183 4.57 -0.56 16.49
CA SER A 183 3.62 0.30 17.19
C SER A 183 3.49 1.71 16.58
N PHE A 184 4.59 2.26 16.05
CA PHE A 184 4.59 3.55 15.39
C PHE A 184 3.80 3.48 14.08
N ARG A 185 4.05 2.47 13.23
CA ARG A 185 3.33 2.24 11.97
C ARG A 185 1.84 1.98 12.19
N LYS A 186 1.51 1.23 13.25
CA LYS A 186 0.13 1.01 13.69
C LYS A 186 -0.57 2.33 13.98
N GLN A 187 0.07 3.21 14.76
CA GLN A 187 -0.51 4.50 15.11
C GLN A 187 -0.67 5.40 13.88
N CYS A 188 0.31 5.42 12.98
CA CYS A 188 0.21 6.18 11.71
C CYS A 188 -1.00 5.74 10.88
N LEU A 189 -1.24 4.43 10.76
CA LEU A 189 -2.40 3.91 10.03
C LEU A 189 -3.72 4.26 10.72
N ILE A 190 -3.82 4.14 12.05
CA ILE A 190 -5.03 4.50 12.83
C ILE A 190 -5.34 5.99 12.67
N ASP A 191 -4.32 6.86 12.77
CA ASP A 191 -4.48 8.31 12.65
C ASP A 191 -4.66 8.78 11.19
N GLY A 192 -4.33 7.94 10.21
CA GLY A 192 -4.30 8.34 8.80
C GLY A 192 -3.20 9.39 8.53
N THR A 193 -2.06 9.28 9.20
CA THR A 193 -0.94 10.21 9.09
C THR A 193 0.30 9.53 8.52
N ASP A 194 1.11 10.30 7.80
CA ASP A 194 2.44 9.88 7.37
C ASP A 194 3.52 10.26 8.41
N ASP A 195 4.73 9.73 8.22
CA ASP A 195 5.89 9.97 9.09
C ASP A 195 6.22 11.47 9.21
N ILE A 196 6.00 12.24 8.15
CA ILE A 196 6.27 13.68 8.11
C ILE A 196 5.21 14.44 8.91
N SER A 197 3.93 14.13 8.72
CA SER A 197 2.82 14.76 9.44
C SER A 197 2.91 14.49 10.95
N LEU A 198 3.41 13.31 11.35
CA LEU A 198 3.67 13.03 12.74
C LEU A 198 4.82 13.88 13.29
N THR A 199 5.88 14.09 12.52
CA THR A 199 7.01 14.96 12.90
C THR A 199 6.55 16.39 13.12
N MET A 200 5.57 16.86 12.36
CA MET A 200 4.99 18.22 12.54
C MET A 200 4.30 18.43 13.90
N LYS A 201 3.85 17.35 14.57
CA LYS A 201 3.34 17.43 15.95
C LYS A 201 4.44 17.90 16.93
N TYR A 202 5.71 17.76 16.58
CA TYR A 202 6.87 18.15 17.36
C TYR A 202 7.55 19.43 16.84
N ALA A 203 6.89 20.20 15.95
CA ALA A 203 7.48 21.40 15.31
C ALA A 203 8.06 22.39 16.34
N ASP A 204 7.37 22.64 17.46
CA ASP A 204 7.85 23.54 18.51
C ASP A 204 9.11 23.01 19.19
N ALA A 205 9.17 21.70 19.45
CA ALA A 205 10.35 21.06 20.06
C ALA A 205 11.54 21.05 19.08
N ILE A 206 11.29 20.83 17.80
CA ILE A 206 12.30 20.91 16.72
C ILE A 206 12.86 22.33 16.63
N ALA A 207 11.99 23.34 16.55
CA ALA A 207 12.41 24.74 16.49
C ALA A 207 13.17 25.19 17.75
N ALA A 208 12.81 24.65 18.94
CA ALA A 208 13.54 24.91 20.18
C ALA A 208 14.92 24.26 20.17
N HIS A 209 15.05 23.05 19.59
CA HIS A 209 16.34 22.38 19.42
C HIS A 209 17.24 23.11 18.43
N GLU A 210 16.71 23.50 17.27
CA GLU A 210 17.44 24.25 16.24
C GLU A 210 17.98 25.57 16.78
N ARG A 211 17.16 26.34 17.54
CA ARG A 211 17.64 27.57 18.18
C ARG A 211 18.77 27.34 19.17
N ARG A 212 18.74 26.24 19.94
CA ARG A 212 19.85 25.90 20.87
C ARG A 212 21.08 25.47 20.09
N ALA A 213 20.92 24.60 19.11
CA ALA A 213 22.03 24.15 18.26
C ALA A 213 22.72 25.32 17.56
N ALA A 214 21.96 26.27 16.99
CA ALA A 214 22.51 27.47 16.37
C ALA A 214 23.24 28.38 17.36
N ALA A 215 22.85 28.40 18.64
CA ALA A 215 23.55 29.19 19.66
C ALA A 215 24.83 28.49 20.19
N GLU A 216 24.88 27.17 20.13
CA GLU A 216 26.03 26.37 20.61
C GLU A 216 27.07 26.10 19.50
N THR A 217 26.68 26.19 18.23
CA THR A 217 27.48 25.86 17.05
C THR A 217 27.51 27.04 16.05
N ASP A 218 28.01 28.19 16.48
CA ASP A 218 28.11 29.42 15.64
C ASP A 218 29.13 29.33 14.49
N TRP A 219 29.77 28.15 14.32
CA TRP A 219 30.76 27.81 13.32
C TRP A 219 30.22 26.94 12.16
N LEU A 220 28.93 26.63 12.14
CA LEU A 220 28.23 26.02 11.03
C LEU A 220 27.38 27.05 10.31
#